data_e06db4a4a3329c986dde430d73ea8d4b
#
_entry.id   e06db4a4a3329c986dde430d73ea8d4b
#
_cell.length_a   1.000
_cell.length_b   1.000
_cell.length_c   1.000
_cell.angle_alpha   90.00
_cell.angle_beta   90.00
_cell.angle_gamma   90.00
#
_symmetry.space_group_name_H-M   'P 1'
#
loop_
_entity.id
_entity.type
_entity.pdbx_description
1 polymer ?
#
loop_
_entity_poly.entity_id
_entity_poly.type
_entity_poly.pdbx_seq_one_letter_code
_entity_poly.pdbx_strand_id
1 'polypeptide(L)' 'MENKTKLSDLRPGQQAIIMQFNNNEIFLKLMEMGCLPGEKIVIEQVAPLGDPISVNVLGYSLSLRLNEAEQIIVEIIH' A
#
# COMPACT_ATOMS: atom_id res chain seq x y z
N MET A 1 -7.65 7.25 -20.42
CA MET A 1 -7.81 7.76 -19.05
C MET A 1 -7.24 6.77 -18.05
N GLU A 2 -6.41 7.24 -17.18
CA GLU A 2 -5.78 6.36 -16.22
C GLU A 2 -6.54 6.31 -14.92
N ASN A 3 -6.75 5.11 -14.43
CA ASN A 3 -7.30 4.90 -13.11
C ASN A 3 -6.15 4.68 -12.14
N LYS A 4 -5.87 5.69 -11.35
CA LYS A 4 -4.85 5.56 -10.33
C LYS A 4 -5.50 5.20 -9.02
N THR A 5 -5.35 3.95 -8.64
CA THR A 5 -5.89 3.46 -7.39
C THR A 5 -4.84 3.66 -6.31
N LYS A 6 -5.24 4.29 -5.23
CA LYS A 6 -4.35 4.45 -4.07
C LYS A 6 -4.50 3.25 -3.17
N LEU A 7 -3.41 2.90 -2.50
CA LEU A 7 -3.47 1.82 -1.53
C LEU A 7 -4.54 2.08 -0.48
N SER A 8 -4.74 3.34 -0.12
CA SER A 8 -5.74 3.73 0.88
C SER A 8 -7.18 3.47 0.43
N ASP A 9 -7.40 3.22 -0.86
CA ASP A 9 -8.73 2.93 -1.38
C ASP A 9 -9.10 1.45 -1.24
N LEU A 10 -8.17 0.60 -0.87
CA LEU A 10 -8.40 -0.83 -0.81
C LEU A 10 -9.05 -1.23 0.51
N ARG A 11 -9.72 -2.36 0.47
CA ARG A 11 -10.40 -2.95 1.64
C ARG A 11 -9.64 -4.18 2.11
N PRO A 12 -9.86 -4.59 3.37
CA PRO A 12 -9.23 -5.81 3.89
C PRO A 12 -9.48 -6.99 2.95
N GLY A 13 -8.44 -7.76 2.71
CA GLY A 13 -8.48 -8.92 1.84
C GLY A 13 -8.14 -8.63 0.39
N GLN A 14 -8.18 -7.38 -0.03
CA GLN A 14 -7.83 -7.05 -1.41
C GLN A 14 -6.32 -7.12 -1.61
N GLN A 15 -5.93 -7.52 -2.81
CA GLN A 15 -4.54 -7.66 -3.20
C GLN A 15 -4.25 -6.73 -4.37
N ALA A 16 -3.04 -6.23 -4.41
CA ALA A 16 -2.65 -5.31 -5.46
C ALA A 16 -1.15 -5.39 -5.69
N ILE A 17 -0.72 -4.85 -6.82
CA ILE A 17 0.69 -4.72 -7.15
C ILE A 17 1.08 -3.25 -6.96
N ILE A 18 2.17 -3.01 -6.27
CA ILE A 18 2.68 -1.66 -6.09
C ILE A 18 3.22 -1.16 -7.43
N MET A 19 2.71 -0.01 -7.89
CA MET A 19 3.10 0.53 -9.18
C MET A 19 4.09 1.67 -9.04
N GLN A 20 3.78 2.63 -8.17
CA GLN A 20 4.65 3.78 -7.98
C GLN A 20 4.31 4.49 -6.68
N PHE A 21 5.19 5.38 -6.28
CA PHE A 21 5.01 6.22 -5.09
C PHE A 21 4.98 7.68 -5.54
N ASN A 22 4.10 8.46 -4.94
CA ASN A 22 3.95 9.87 -5.29
C ASN A 22 4.83 10.79 -4.44
N ASN A 23 5.62 10.21 -3.54
CA ASN A 23 6.43 10.99 -2.60
C ASN A 23 7.76 10.30 -2.40
N ASN A 24 8.86 11.04 -2.59
CA ASN A 24 10.19 10.44 -2.48
C ASN A 24 10.51 9.96 -1.07
N GLU A 25 10.03 10.66 -0.06
CA GLU A 25 10.28 10.25 1.32
C GLU A 25 9.59 8.93 1.62
N ILE A 26 8.34 8.78 1.14
CA ILE A 26 7.60 7.55 1.31
C ILE A 26 8.29 6.42 0.55
N PHE A 27 8.74 6.70 -0.66
CA PHE A 27 9.45 5.71 -1.47
C PHE A 27 10.67 5.17 -0.73
N LEU A 28 11.50 6.08 -0.21
CA LEU A 28 12.72 5.66 0.49
C LEU A 28 12.41 4.85 1.74
N LYS A 29 11.42 5.29 2.49
CA LYS A 29 11.02 4.60 3.71
C LYS A 29 10.55 3.18 3.42
N LEU A 30 9.68 3.04 2.43
CA LEU A 30 9.09 1.74 2.11
C LEU A 30 10.09 0.84 1.39
N MET A 31 10.99 1.42 0.60
CA MET A 31 12.04 0.66 -0.05
C MET A 31 12.93 -0.03 0.99
N GLU A 32 13.23 0.65 2.07
CA GLU A 32 14.03 0.07 3.15
C GLU A 32 13.33 -1.11 3.80
N MET A 33 12.00 -1.12 3.74
CA MET A 33 11.21 -2.22 4.29
C MET A 33 10.91 -3.30 3.27
N GLY A 34 11.42 -3.17 2.04
CA GLY A 34 11.20 -4.16 0.99
C GLY A 34 9.97 -3.92 0.14
N CYS A 35 9.28 -2.81 0.33
CA CYS A 35 8.07 -2.49 -0.44
C CYS A 35 8.46 -1.78 -1.73
N LEU A 36 8.80 -2.56 -2.75
CA LEU A 36 9.26 -2.03 -4.02
C LEU A 36 8.17 -2.09 -5.08
N PRO A 37 8.22 -1.23 -6.09
CA PRO A 37 7.32 -1.36 -7.24
C PRO A 37 7.43 -2.78 -7.81
N GLY A 38 6.30 -3.36 -8.15
CA GLY A 38 6.23 -4.72 -8.64
C GLY A 38 5.91 -5.75 -7.57
N GLU A 39 6.00 -5.39 -6.31
CA GLU A 39 5.69 -6.31 -5.22
C GLU A 39 4.20 -6.38 -4.97
N LYS A 40 3.72 -7.57 -4.58
CA LYS A 40 2.32 -7.76 -4.22
C LYS A 40 2.11 -7.29 -2.79
N ILE A 41 1.02 -6.56 -2.58
CA ILE A 41 0.65 -6.06 -1.27
C ILE A 41 -0.80 -6.47 -0.99
N VAL A 42 -1.07 -6.89 0.24
CA VAL A 42 -2.39 -7.34 0.65
C VAL A 42 -2.81 -6.51 1.84
N ILE A 43 -4.04 -6.00 1.82
CA ILE A 43 -4.59 -5.30 2.98
C ILE A 43 -5.03 -6.34 3.99
N GLU A 44 -4.45 -6.32 5.17
CA GLU A 44 -4.82 -7.24 6.24
C GLU A 44 -5.95 -6.67 7.08
N GLN A 45 -5.83 -5.41 7.45
CA GLN A 45 -6.77 -4.81 8.37
C GLN A 45 -6.70 -3.29 8.27
N VAL A 46 -7.83 -2.65 8.46
CA VAL A 46 -7.92 -1.19 8.55
C VAL A 46 -8.49 -0.86 9.90
N ALA A 47 -7.83 0.01 10.64
CA ALA A 47 -8.32 0.41 11.97
C ALA A 47 -9.71 1.08 11.83
N PRO A 48 -10.51 1.05 12.90
CA PRO A 48 -11.89 1.55 12.84
C PRO A 48 -12.05 2.97 12.30
N LEU A 49 -11.06 3.82 12.51
CA LEU A 49 -11.11 5.19 12.01
C LEU A 49 -10.35 5.37 10.69
N GLY A 50 -9.95 4.26 10.07
CA GLY A 50 -9.26 4.30 8.79
C GLY A 50 -7.75 4.42 8.90
N ASP A 51 -7.19 4.49 10.11
CA ASP A 51 -5.77 4.73 10.30
C ASP A 51 -5.35 4.11 11.63
N PRO A 52 -4.30 3.26 11.67
CA PRO A 52 -3.45 2.87 10.55
C PRO A 52 -4.02 1.73 9.71
N ILE A 53 -3.32 1.42 8.62
CA ILE A 53 -3.66 0.33 7.73
C ILE A 53 -2.58 -0.74 7.85
N SER A 54 -2.98 -1.98 8.13
CA SER A 54 -2.05 -3.10 8.21
C SER A 54 -2.01 -3.82 6.87
N VAL A 55 -0.81 -4.03 6.36
CA VAL A 55 -0.62 -4.67 5.06
C VAL A 55 0.39 -5.79 5.18
N ASN A 56 0.35 -6.71 4.23
CA ASN A 56 1.34 -7.78 4.13
C ASN A 56 2.09 -7.62 2.83
N VAL A 57 3.41 -7.57 2.92
CA VAL A 57 4.30 -7.51 1.76
C VAL A 57 5.42 -8.49 2.01
N LEU A 58 5.67 -9.38 1.04
CA LEU A 58 6.75 -10.36 1.14
C LEU A 58 6.67 -11.23 2.39
N GLY A 59 5.46 -11.45 2.90
CA GLY A 59 5.26 -12.25 4.10
C GLY A 59 5.40 -11.48 5.40
N TYR A 60 5.68 -10.19 5.34
CA TYR A 60 5.79 -9.35 6.53
C TYR A 60 4.55 -8.51 6.71
N SER A 61 4.14 -8.34 7.96
CA SER A 61 3.05 -7.43 8.30
C SER A 61 3.63 -6.06 8.63
N LEU A 62 3.14 -5.05 7.94
CA LEU A 62 3.57 -3.68 8.14
C LEU A 62 2.38 -2.82 8.48
N SER A 63 2.60 -1.80 9.30
CA SER A 63 1.57 -0.83 9.64
C SER A 63 1.90 0.48 8.95
N LEU A 64 0.98 0.96 8.13
CA LEU A 64 1.16 2.20 7.39
C LEU A 64 0.15 3.23 7.87
N ARG A 65 0.59 4.47 7.96
CA ARG A 65 -0.34 5.54 8.23
C ARG A 65 -1.17 5.82 7.00
N LEU A 66 -2.39 6.32 7.20
CA LEU A 66 -3.28 6.60 6.08
C LEU A 66 -2.64 7.53 5.06
N ASN A 67 -1.97 8.60 5.53
CA ASN A 67 -1.34 9.53 4.61
C ASN A 67 -0.21 8.88 3.81
N GLU A 68 0.43 7.85 4.35
CA GLU A 68 1.44 7.11 3.60
C GLU A 68 0.78 6.25 2.52
N ALA A 69 -0.30 5.57 2.89
CA ALA A 69 -1.03 4.73 1.93
C ALA A 69 -1.60 5.54 0.78
N GLU A 70 -1.96 6.79 1.04
CA GLU A 70 -2.48 7.69 0.00
C GLU A 70 -1.44 8.03 -1.05
N GLN A 71 -0.16 7.84 -0.75
CA GLN A 71 0.93 8.16 -1.66
C GLN A 71 1.39 6.96 -2.48
N ILE A 72 0.78 5.80 -2.26
CA ILE A 72 1.17 4.56 -2.95
C ILE A 72 0.12 4.24 -3.99
N ILE A 73 0.55 4.20 -5.25
CA ILE A 73 -0.33 3.88 -6.37
C ILE A 73 -0.19 2.39 -6.65
N VAL A 74 -1.31 1.71 -6.75
CA VAL A 74 -1.35 0.26 -6.92
C VAL A 74 -2.29 -0.12 -8.05
N GLU A 75 -2.15 -1.38 -8.49
CA GLU A 75 -3.06 -1.99 -9.45
C GLU A 75 -3.70 -3.19 -8.75
N ILE A 76 -5.02 -3.18 -8.64
CA ILE A 76 -5.73 -4.25 -7.93
C ILE A 76 -5.65 -5.56 -8.72
N ILE A 77 -5.36 -6.65 -8.01
CA ILE A 77 -5.40 -8.00 -8.57
C ILE A 77 -6.77 -8.58 -8.28
N HIS A 78 -7.45 -8.98 -9.33
CA HIS A 78 -8.78 -9.59 -9.20
C HIS A 78 -8.76 -11.09 -9.17
#